data_9aa56258b8cf491bb2e5ec709798229d
#
_entry.id   9aa56258b8cf491bb2e5ec709798229d
#
_cell.length_a   1.000
_cell.length_b   1.000
_cell.length_c   1.000
_cell.angle_alpha   90.00
_cell.angle_beta   90.00
_cell.angle_gamma   90.00
#
_symmetry.space_group_name_H-M   'P 1'
#
loop_
_entity.id
_entity.type
_entity.pdbx_description
1 polymer ?
#
loop_
_entity_poly.entity_id
_entity_poly.type
_entity_poly.pdbx_seq_one_letter_code
_entity_poly.pdbx_strand_id
1 'polypeptide(L)'
;MKPNAWNRLLLVAMAVLLAATAARCTTTADRAGAAAPAVRKLVATEGAGYLETVDGYPVLHLKGTPEEMGRQHGVLLRDHVAANVKFLLREGEDQAVRLGNLVVTRPQMAVVLRKAFADKVPEPYLREMRALAEGAGLPADQVIACNLIPELFHCSGFALLKKATADGKLYHGRVLDYMIDQRLQDHAVLILQEPDGKVPFANVSYAGFIGSVTGMNAEQVSIGEMGGGGGGMWNGVPMAFLVRMVLEEARTLDQAVAVFKDNPRTCEYFYVIADARADAAVGMWAVPDKVELLRPGEAHPLLPTPVADAVLLSAGDRYRTLVERVREGHGRFTAASALRLMDAPVAMKSNLHDALMVPGDGVLYVANATADQAPAWEQPYHRFDVRRLLAERPKAD
;
A
#
# COMPACT_ATOMS: atom_id res chain seq x y z
N MET A 1 16.15 9.01 64.93
CA MET A 1 17.01 8.35 63.94
C MET A 1 16.92 9.10 62.62
N LYS A 2 18.01 9.72 62.13
CA LYS A 2 18.01 10.47 60.86
C LYS A 2 18.13 9.46 59.72
N PRO A 3 17.37 9.61 58.63
CA PRO A 3 17.46 8.69 57.49
C PRO A 3 18.75 8.89 56.70
N ASN A 4 19.42 7.77 56.40
CA ASN A 4 20.72 7.70 55.74
C ASN A 4 20.68 8.28 54.30
N ALA A 5 21.76 8.95 53.91
CA ALA A 5 21.97 9.59 52.60
C ALA A 5 21.76 8.66 51.38
N TRP A 6 21.88 7.36 51.57
CA TRP A 6 21.66 6.35 50.51
C TRP A 6 20.18 6.20 50.06
N ASN A 7 19.21 6.46 50.95
CA ASN A 7 17.79 6.42 50.58
C ASN A 7 17.33 7.62 49.74
N ARG A 8 18.10 8.76 49.79
CA ARG A 8 17.78 9.91 48.93
C ARG A 8 18.31 9.76 47.52
N LEU A 9 19.41 9.05 47.31
CA LEU A 9 19.98 8.77 45.96
C LEU A 9 19.11 7.76 45.19
N LEU A 10 18.54 6.76 45.87
CA LEU A 10 17.63 5.77 45.22
C LEU A 10 16.30 6.39 44.79
N LEU A 11 15.73 7.33 45.57
CA LEU A 11 14.50 8.04 45.21
C LEU A 11 14.68 9.01 44.06
N VAL A 12 15.83 9.65 43.93
CA VAL A 12 16.16 10.54 42.81
C VAL A 12 16.43 9.71 41.54
N ALA A 13 17.08 8.55 41.65
CA ALA A 13 17.33 7.66 40.50
C ALA A 13 16.02 7.04 39.96
N MET A 14 15.08 6.67 40.86
CA MET A 14 13.74 6.19 40.43
C MET A 14 12.89 7.30 39.81
N ALA A 15 12.96 8.54 40.29
CA ALA A 15 12.24 9.68 39.71
C ALA A 15 12.77 10.06 38.33
N VAL A 16 14.10 9.94 38.10
CA VAL A 16 14.70 10.20 36.78
C VAL A 16 14.42 9.08 35.79
N LEU A 17 14.35 7.81 36.24
CA LEU A 17 13.93 6.70 35.37
C LEU A 17 12.44 6.78 34.99
N LEU A 18 11.57 7.22 35.91
CA LEU A 18 10.13 7.43 35.61
C LEU A 18 9.88 8.65 34.69
N ALA A 19 10.73 9.67 34.75
CA ALA A 19 10.64 10.83 33.84
C ALA A 19 11.18 10.48 32.43
N ALA A 20 12.16 9.59 32.31
CA ALA A 20 12.69 9.16 31.00
C ALA A 20 11.78 8.17 30.26
N THR A 21 10.89 7.44 30.97
CA THR A 21 9.87 6.57 30.36
C THR A 21 8.59 7.33 30.01
N ALA A 22 8.32 8.48 30.61
CA ALA A 22 7.16 9.32 30.27
C ALA A 22 7.37 10.17 28.99
N ALA A 23 8.61 10.34 28.52
CA ALA A 23 8.93 11.17 27.35
C ALA A 23 8.84 10.44 26.00
N ARG A 24 8.34 9.20 25.94
CA ARG A 24 8.10 8.44 24.69
C ARG A 24 6.70 7.91 24.51
N CYS A 25 5.74 8.40 25.29
CA CYS A 25 4.33 8.16 25.01
C CYS A 25 3.79 9.33 24.17
N THR A 26 4.22 9.43 22.89
CA THR A 26 3.43 10.14 21.90
C THR A 26 2.10 9.42 21.84
N THR A 27 1.06 10.07 22.33
CA THR A 27 -0.30 9.53 22.33
C THR A 27 -0.73 9.26 20.89
N THR A 28 -1.42 8.17 20.65
CA THR A 28 -1.95 7.77 19.33
C THR A 28 -2.82 8.84 18.65
N ALA A 29 -3.29 9.84 19.38
CA ALA A 29 -3.96 11.02 18.83
C ALA A 29 -3.04 11.84 17.91
N ASP A 30 -1.74 11.89 18.19
CA ASP A 30 -0.77 12.64 17.37
C ASP A 30 -0.41 11.93 16.07
N ARG A 31 -0.62 10.59 15.99
CA ARG A 31 -0.40 9.82 14.75
C ARG A 31 -1.60 9.85 13.80
N ALA A 32 -2.81 10.02 14.30
CA ALA A 32 -4.05 10.02 13.52
C ALA A 32 -4.52 11.44 13.12
N GLY A 33 -3.68 12.44 13.08
CA GLY A 33 -3.92 13.81 12.66
C GLY A 33 -5.28 14.40 13.15
N ALA A 34 -5.26 15.39 14.02
CA ALA A 34 -6.49 16.07 14.43
C ALA A 34 -7.20 16.71 13.23
N ALA A 35 -8.54 16.75 13.28
CA ALA A 35 -9.45 17.11 12.19
C ALA A 35 -9.46 18.60 11.77
N ALA A 36 -8.32 19.27 11.70
CA ALA A 36 -8.21 20.53 10.97
C ALA A 36 -8.29 20.25 9.45
N PRO A 37 -8.90 21.14 8.65
CA PRO A 37 -8.92 20.96 7.21
C PRO A 37 -7.48 20.94 6.68
N ALA A 38 -7.14 19.87 5.94
CA ALA A 38 -5.83 19.68 5.34
C ALA A 38 -5.45 20.87 4.45
N VAL A 39 -4.22 21.33 4.55
CA VAL A 39 -3.67 22.39 3.70
C VAL A 39 -3.35 21.80 2.34
N ARG A 40 -4.08 22.26 1.31
CA ARG A 40 -3.92 21.82 -0.07
C ARG A 40 -3.26 22.93 -0.90
N LYS A 41 -2.22 22.56 -1.65
CA LYS A 41 -1.49 23.50 -2.52
C LYS A 41 -1.30 22.89 -3.90
N LEU A 42 -1.81 23.56 -4.94
CA LEU A 42 -1.58 23.19 -6.33
C LEU A 42 -0.09 23.40 -6.67
N VAL A 43 0.54 22.40 -7.27
CA VAL A 43 1.96 22.42 -7.66
C VAL A 43 2.11 22.61 -9.17
N ALA A 44 1.42 21.78 -9.97
CA ALA A 44 1.51 21.80 -11.43
C ALA A 44 0.25 21.21 -12.09
N THR A 45 0.07 21.46 -13.37
CA THR A 45 -1.06 20.94 -14.16
C THR A 45 -0.59 20.43 -15.52
N GLU A 46 -1.20 19.34 -16.01
CA GLU A 46 -1.02 18.82 -17.36
C GLU A 46 -2.36 18.26 -17.88
N GLY A 47 -2.92 18.90 -18.89
CA GLY A 47 -4.26 18.54 -19.38
C GLY A 47 -5.32 18.61 -18.28
N ALA A 48 -6.07 17.52 -18.10
CA ALA A 48 -7.04 17.38 -17.02
C ALA A 48 -6.39 17.00 -15.67
N GLY A 49 -5.15 16.48 -15.68
CA GLY A 49 -4.41 16.07 -14.50
C GLY A 49 -3.72 17.23 -13.78
N TYR A 50 -3.38 17.01 -12.52
CA TYR A 50 -2.62 17.97 -11.71
C TYR A 50 -1.91 17.30 -10.55
N LEU A 51 -0.85 17.94 -10.07
CA LEU A 51 -0.12 17.61 -8.87
C LEU A 51 -0.44 18.65 -7.79
N GLU A 52 -0.78 18.20 -6.61
CA GLU A 52 -0.90 19.02 -5.41
C GLU A 52 -0.08 18.44 -4.24
N THR A 53 0.09 19.22 -3.19
CA THR A 53 0.47 18.70 -1.87
C THR A 53 -0.70 18.82 -0.90
N VAL A 54 -0.89 17.78 -0.07
CA VAL A 54 -1.86 17.75 1.01
C VAL A 54 -1.09 17.58 2.32
N ASP A 55 -1.04 18.61 3.15
CA ASP A 55 -0.17 18.68 4.34
C ASP A 55 1.31 18.30 4.02
N GLY A 56 1.79 18.75 2.85
CA GLY A 56 3.13 18.47 2.36
C GLY A 56 3.31 17.13 1.63
N TYR A 57 2.33 16.21 1.69
CA TYR A 57 2.40 14.94 0.99
C TYR A 57 1.97 15.09 -0.49
N PRO A 58 2.73 14.55 -1.47
CA PRO A 58 2.38 14.69 -2.88
C PRO A 58 1.15 13.84 -3.24
N VAL A 59 0.20 14.47 -3.92
CA VAL A 59 -1.02 13.85 -4.44
C VAL A 59 -1.14 14.16 -5.93
N LEU A 60 -1.12 13.11 -6.74
CA LEU A 60 -1.22 13.19 -8.19
C LEU A 60 -2.64 12.84 -8.63
N HIS A 61 -3.28 13.74 -9.36
CA HIS A 61 -4.59 13.53 -9.95
C HIS A 61 -4.44 13.24 -11.45
N LEU A 62 -4.96 12.10 -11.89
CA LEU A 62 -4.94 11.65 -13.28
C LEU A 62 -6.36 11.44 -13.77
N LYS A 63 -6.66 11.90 -14.99
CA LYS A 63 -8.01 11.80 -15.56
C LYS A 63 -7.98 11.62 -17.06
N GLY A 64 -8.85 10.74 -17.57
CA GLY A 64 -9.07 10.52 -19.00
C GLY A 64 -8.73 9.12 -19.47
N THR A 65 -8.31 9.02 -20.72
CA THR A 65 -7.85 7.78 -21.37
C THR A 65 -6.53 7.29 -20.76
N PRO A 66 -6.13 6.04 -20.99
CA PRO A 66 -4.82 5.53 -20.56
C PRO A 66 -3.65 6.40 -21.03
N GLU A 67 -3.70 6.87 -22.28
CA GLU A 67 -2.65 7.72 -22.85
C GLU A 67 -2.59 9.09 -22.17
N GLU A 68 -3.74 9.70 -21.90
CA GLU A 68 -3.80 10.98 -21.19
C GLU A 68 -3.29 10.86 -19.76
N MET A 69 -3.73 9.84 -19.02
CA MET A 69 -3.27 9.60 -17.65
C MET A 69 -1.76 9.28 -17.61
N GLY A 70 -1.27 8.45 -18.53
CA GLY A 70 0.15 8.15 -18.63
C GLY A 70 0.97 9.41 -18.88
N ARG A 71 0.58 10.23 -19.86
CA ARG A 71 1.25 11.50 -20.18
C ARG A 71 1.23 12.46 -18.98
N GLN A 72 0.09 12.63 -18.32
CA GLN A 72 -0.04 13.46 -17.12
C GLN A 72 0.93 13.00 -16.02
N HIS A 73 0.98 11.70 -15.73
CA HIS A 73 1.88 11.12 -14.76
C HIS A 73 3.35 11.39 -15.10
N GLY A 74 3.75 11.12 -16.36
CA GLY A 74 5.11 11.29 -16.81
C GLY A 74 5.57 12.76 -16.80
N VAL A 75 4.70 13.71 -17.16
CA VAL A 75 5.01 15.15 -17.18
C VAL A 75 5.05 15.71 -15.76
N LEU A 76 4.03 15.44 -14.95
CA LEU A 76 3.87 16.04 -13.62
C LEU A 76 4.88 15.53 -12.59
N LEU A 77 5.38 14.30 -12.75
CA LEU A 77 6.38 13.70 -11.86
C LEU A 77 7.67 13.32 -12.58
N ARG A 78 8.01 14.02 -13.68
CA ARG A 78 9.14 13.69 -14.57
C ARG A 78 10.43 13.32 -13.82
N ASP A 79 10.89 14.18 -12.95
CA ASP A 79 12.17 14.00 -12.26
C ASP A 79 12.12 12.82 -11.27
N HIS A 80 11.00 12.65 -10.58
CA HIS A 80 10.78 11.51 -9.69
C HIS A 80 10.69 10.19 -10.46
N VAL A 81 9.99 10.16 -11.59
CA VAL A 81 9.90 8.98 -12.46
C VAL A 81 11.28 8.62 -12.99
N ALA A 82 12.04 9.59 -13.52
CA ALA A 82 13.36 9.35 -14.05
C ALA A 82 14.35 8.84 -12.99
N ALA A 83 14.34 9.44 -11.80
CA ALA A 83 15.20 9.01 -10.69
C ALA A 83 14.83 7.60 -10.22
N ASN A 84 13.53 7.30 -10.07
CA ASN A 84 13.05 6.00 -9.62
C ASN A 84 13.38 4.89 -10.61
N VAL A 85 13.10 5.09 -11.91
CA VAL A 85 13.42 4.13 -12.99
C VAL A 85 14.92 3.86 -13.04
N LYS A 86 15.75 4.91 -13.05
CA LYS A 86 17.21 4.77 -13.06
C LYS A 86 17.71 3.97 -11.87
N PHE A 87 17.17 4.25 -10.68
CA PHE A 87 17.57 3.57 -9.45
C PHE A 87 17.15 2.09 -9.42
N LEU A 88 15.91 1.79 -9.83
CA LEU A 88 15.40 0.42 -9.86
C LEU A 88 16.15 -0.47 -10.87
N LEU A 89 16.47 0.07 -12.03
CA LEU A 89 17.18 -0.67 -13.06
C LEU A 89 18.68 -0.78 -12.80
N ARG A 90 19.25 0.15 -12.01
CA ARG A 90 20.69 0.21 -11.67
C ARG A 90 21.58 -0.07 -12.89
N GLU A 91 21.38 0.69 -13.95
CA GLU A 91 22.18 0.58 -15.16
C GLU A 91 23.67 0.78 -14.81
N GLY A 92 24.49 -0.19 -15.18
CA GLY A 92 25.93 -0.19 -14.91
C GLY A 92 26.37 -0.87 -13.61
N GLU A 93 25.45 -1.42 -12.82
CA GLU A 93 25.80 -2.25 -11.66
C GLU A 93 25.66 -3.74 -11.98
N ASP A 94 26.75 -4.52 -11.75
CA ASP A 94 26.78 -5.99 -11.96
C ASP A 94 26.16 -6.78 -10.80
N GLN A 95 25.42 -6.12 -9.89
CA GLN A 95 24.84 -6.80 -8.74
C GLN A 95 23.81 -7.84 -9.18
N ALA A 96 24.10 -9.09 -8.87
CA ALA A 96 23.26 -10.24 -9.23
C ALA A 96 21.98 -10.27 -8.36
N VAL A 97 20.84 -10.46 -9.01
CA VAL A 97 19.53 -10.66 -8.40
C VAL A 97 19.05 -12.07 -8.73
N ARG A 98 18.50 -12.76 -7.73
CA ARG A 98 17.90 -14.09 -7.95
C ARG A 98 16.43 -13.91 -8.36
N LEU A 99 16.08 -14.48 -9.51
CA LEU A 99 14.74 -14.48 -10.08
C LEU A 99 14.27 -15.93 -10.23
N GLY A 100 13.65 -16.49 -9.21
CA GLY A 100 13.39 -17.93 -9.14
C GLY A 100 14.72 -18.71 -9.17
N ASN A 101 14.90 -19.55 -10.20
CA ASN A 101 16.13 -20.32 -10.42
C ASN A 101 17.20 -19.57 -11.25
N LEU A 102 16.88 -18.37 -11.75
CA LEU A 102 17.80 -17.56 -12.53
C LEU A 102 18.58 -16.61 -11.61
N VAL A 103 19.86 -16.44 -11.95
CA VAL A 103 20.72 -15.39 -11.37
C VAL A 103 21.05 -14.43 -12.50
N VAL A 104 20.59 -13.19 -12.40
CA VAL A 104 20.69 -12.18 -13.45
C VAL A 104 21.09 -10.83 -12.84
N THR A 105 21.67 -9.95 -13.64
CA THR A 105 21.80 -8.54 -13.25
C THR A 105 20.44 -7.82 -13.34
N ARG A 106 20.29 -6.66 -12.71
CA ARG A 106 19.00 -5.90 -12.78
C ARG A 106 18.60 -5.51 -14.21
N PRO A 107 19.52 -5.03 -15.08
CA PRO A 107 19.17 -4.82 -16.48
C PRO A 107 18.72 -6.09 -17.20
N GLN A 108 19.39 -7.24 -16.93
CA GLN A 108 18.96 -8.54 -17.48
C GLN A 108 17.61 -8.99 -16.93
N MET A 109 17.33 -8.74 -15.64
CA MET A 109 16.01 -8.98 -15.03
C MET A 109 14.91 -8.21 -15.77
N ALA A 110 15.13 -6.93 -16.10
CA ALA A 110 14.20 -6.14 -16.86
C ALA A 110 13.87 -6.75 -18.24
N VAL A 111 14.89 -7.26 -18.93
CA VAL A 111 14.71 -7.96 -20.22
C VAL A 111 13.92 -9.27 -20.05
N VAL A 112 14.23 -10.05 -19.01
CA VAL A 112 13.55 -11.32 -18.71
C VAL A 112 12.07 -11.07 -18.39
N LEU A 113 11.77 -10.14 -17.47
CA LEU A 113 10.39 -9.79 -17.10
C LEU A 113 9.59 -9.31 -18.30
N ARG A 114 10.17 -8.40 -19.10
CA ARG A 114 9.51 -7.91 -20.31
C ARG A 114 9.16 -9.01 -21.31
N LYS A 115 10.06 -9.97 -21.53
CA LYS A 115 9.79 -11.14 -22.40
C LYS A 115 8.73 -12.07 -21.81
N ALA A 116 8.77 -12.30 -20.49
CA ALA A 116 7.83 -13.17 -19.81
C ALA A 116 6.40 -12.63 -19.83
N PHE A 117 6.25 -11.29 -19.80
CA PHE A 117 4.95 -10.62 -19.71
C PHE A 117 4.53 -9.88 -20.98
N ALA A 118 5.27 -10.03 -22.10
CA ALA A 118 5.04 -9.27 -23.35
C ALA A 118 3.60 -9.32 -23.87
N ASP A 119 2.94 -10.48 -23.70
CA ASP A 119 1.56 -10.77 -24.15
C ASP A 119 0.57 -10.93 -22.98
N LYS A 120 0.97 -10.60 -21.75
CA LYS A 120 0.17 -10.80 -20.53
C LYS A 120 -0.35 -9.50 -19.93
N VAL A 121 0.34 -8.39 -20.19
CA VAL A 121 -0.11 -7.07 -19.72
C VAL A 121 -1.26 -6.60 -20.62
N PRO A 122 -2.43 -6.24 -20.08
CA PRO A 122 -3.52 -5.71 -20.86
C PRO A 122 -3.12 -4.46 -21.65
N GLU A 123 -3.53 -4.38 -22.92
CA GLU A 123 -3.09 -3.31 -23.84
C GLU A 123 -3.37 -1.87 -23.34
N PRO A 124 -4.47 -1.56 -22.63
CA PRO A 124 -4.65 -0.23 -22.07
C PRO A 124 -3.51 0.18 -21.13
N TYR A 125 -2.99 -0.73 -20.31
CA TYR A 125 -1.86 -0.46 -19.42
C TYR A 125 -0.53 -0.30 -20.16
N LEU A 126 -0.34 -1.06 -21.25
CA LEU A 126 0.83 -0.86 -22.11
C LEU A 126 0.81 0.54 -22.77
N ARG A 127 -0.35 1.01 -23.20
CA ARG A 127 -0.51 2.36 -23.77
C ARG A 127 -0.26 3.44 -22.73
N GLU A 128 -0.77 3.27 -21.51
CA GLU A 128 -0.52 4.19 -20.40
C GLU A 128 0.97 4.26 -20.06
N MET A 129 1.67 3.11 -19.96
CA MET A 129 3.10 3.07 -19.66
C MET A 129 3.95 3.70 -20.78
N ARG A 130 3.57 3.53 -22.06
CA ARG A 130 4.25 4.19 -23.19
C ARG A 130 4.08 5.71 -23.13
N ALA A 131 2.87 6.18 -22.85
CA ALA A 131 2.58 7.60 -22.71
C ALA A 131 3.26 8.22 -21.47
N LEU A 132 3.35 7.46 -20.36
CA LEU A 132 4.11 7.86 -19.18
C LEU A 132 5.59 8.01 -19.51
N ALA A 133 6.17 7.06 -20.22
CA ALA A 133 7.56 7.11 -20.65
C ALA A 133 7.83 8.33 -21.54
N GLU A 134 6.95 8.60 -22.52
CA GLU A 134 7.04 9.78 -23.37
C GLU A 134 6.98 11.08 -22.55
N GLY A 135 5.99 11.20 -21.64
CA GLY A 135 5.85 12.34 -20.72
C GLY A 135 7.07 12.57 -19.84
N ALA A 136 7.69 11.49 -19.35
CA ALA A 136 8.90 11.54 -18.55
C ALA A 136 10.20 11.72 -19.36
N GLY A 137 10.16 11.54 -20.68
CA GLY A 137 11.35 11.57 -21.53
C GLY A 137 12.24 10.34 -21.40
N LEU A 138 11.64 9.17 -21.15
CA LEU A 138 12.34 7.90 -20.91
C LEU A 138 12.03 6.87 -21.99
N PRO A 139 12.90 5.86 -22.21
CA PRO A 139 12.58 4.70 -23.03
C PRO A 139 11.39 3.93 -22.44
N ALA A 140 10.36 3.64 -23.26
CA ALA A 140 9.17 2.91 -22.84
C ALA A 140 9.49 1.55 -22.19
N ASP A 141 10.49 0.87 -22.72
CA ASP A 141 10.96 -0.42 -22.24
C ASP A 141 11.43 -0.40 -20.78
N GLN A 142 12.03 0.69 -20.34
CA GLN A 142 12.50 0.88 -18.97
C GLN A 142 11.31 1.06 -18.02
N VAL A 143 10.35 1.90 -18.39
CA VAL A 143 9.14 2.14 -17.60
C VAL A 143 8.30 0.86 -17.48
N ILE A 144 8.11 0.13 -18.58
CA ILE A 144 7.40 -1.14 -18.58
C ILE A 144 8.11 -2.15 -17.66
N ALA A 145 9.43 -2.29 -17.77
CA ALA A 145 10.20 -3.20 -16.93
C ALA A 145 10.04 -2.89 -15.42
N CYS A 146 10.10 -1.61 -15.04
CA CYS A 146 9.90 -1.21 -13.65
C CYS A 146 8.52 -1.59 -13.11
N ASN A 147 7.47 -1.48 -13.93
CA ASN A 147 6.10 -1.85 -13.54
C ASN A 147 5.88 -3.38 -13.41
N LEU A 148 6.85 -4.19 -13.82
CA LEU A 148 6.82 -5.66 -13.66
C LEU A 148 7.63 -6.15 -12.45
N ILE A 149 8.41 -5.30 -11.79
CA ILE A 149 9.21 -5.64 -10.60
C ILE A 149 8.36 -6.01 -9.37
N PRO A 150 7.14 -5.45 -9.13
CA PRO A 150 6.35 -5.76 -7.93
C PRO A 150 5.97 -7.23 -7.70
N GLU A 151 6.33 -8.14 -8.60
CA GLU A 151 6.05 -9.60 -8.51
C GLU A 151 6.85 -10.37 -7.41
N LEU A 152 7.49 -9.72 -6.38
CA LEU A 152 8.55 -10.36 -5.57
C LEU A 152 8.48 -10.15 -4.03
N PHE A 153 7.30 -9.91 -3.32
CA PHE A 153 7.32 -9.33 -1.96
C PHE A 153 6.56 -10.04 -0.85
N HIS A 154 6.89 -9.67 0.46
CA HIS A 154 6.24 -10.12 1.69
C HIS A 154 5.57 -8.94 2.40
N CYS A 155 4.36 -9.15 2.93
CA CYS A 155 3.53 -8.10 3.51
C CYS A 155 2.64 -8.64 4.63
N SER A 156 1.84 -7.75 5.24
CA SER A 156 0.74 -8.12 6.13
C SER A 156 -0.50 -7.29 5.79
N GLY A 157 -1.68 -7.82 6.12
CA GLY A 157 -2.93 -7.09 5.93
C GLY A 157 -4.03 -7.61 6.83
N PHE A 158 -5.01 -6.77 7.08
CA PHE A 158 -6.20 -7.15 7.87
C PHE A 158 -7.44 -6.37 7.42
N ALA A 159 -8.61 -6.95 7.66
CA ALA A 159 -9.86 -6.22 7.68
C ALA A 159 -10.59 -6.49 9.01
N LEU A 160 -11.06 -5.43 9.65
CA LEU A 160 -11.91 -5.47 10.84
C LEU A 160 -13.27 -4.93 10.46
N LEU A 161 -14.33 -5.61 10.87
CA LEU A 161 -15.71 -5.25 10.51
C LEU A 161 -16.68 -5.60 11.62
N LYS A 162 -17.92 -5.14 11.48
CA LYS A 162 -19.04 -5.48 12.39
C LYS A 162 -18.69 -5.25 13.86
N LYS A 163 -18.76 -6.35 14.66
CA LYS A 163 -18.54 -6.31 16.11
C LYS A 163 -17.06 -6.22 16.50
N ALA A 164 -16.12 -6.34 15.57
CA ALA A 164 -14.70 -6.15 15.88
C ALA A 164 -14.39 -4.67 16.17
N THR A 165 -15.17 -3.73 15.61
CA THR A 165 -14.95 -2.29 15.72
C THR A 165 -15.92 -1.63 16.69
N ALA A 166 -15.51 -0.51 17.31
CA ALA A 166 -16.32 0.20 18.31
C ALA A 166 -17.49 0.97 17.69
N ASP A 167 -17.34 1.38 16.44
CA ASP A 167 -18.28 2.23 15.71
C ASP A 167 -18.97 1.49 14.53
N GLY A 168 -18.72 0.19 14.40
CA GLY A 168 -19.27 -0.65 13.33
C GLY A 168 -18.67 -0.37 11.95
N LYS A 169 -17.64 0.46 11.85
CA LYS A 169 -16.98 0.76 10.56
C LYS A 169 -16.03 -0.35 10.16
N LEU A 170 -15.88 -0.50 8.85
CA LEU A 170 -14.87 -1.38 8.27
C LEU A 170 -13.52 -0.65 8.23
N TYR A 171 -12.51 -1.26 8.83
CA TYR A 171 -11.10 -0.83 8.77
C TYR A 171 -10.28 -1.86 8.01
N HIS A 172 -9.61 -1.45 6.95
CA HIS A 172 -8.74 -2.30 6.15
C HIS A 172 -7.31 -1.78 6.22
N GLY A 173 -6.46 -2.50 6.94
CA GLY A 173 -5.04 -2.17 7.10
C GLY A 173 -4.14 -2.99 6.19
N ARG A 174 -3.09 -2.35 5.68
CA ARG A 174 -2.10 -2.95 4.80
C ARG A 174 -0.69 -2.48 5.17
N VAL A 175 0.22 -3.42 5.36
CA VAL A 175 1.64 -3.22 5.68
C VAL A 175 2.48 -3.69 4.49
N LEU A 176 3.19 -2.78 3.83
CA LEU A 176 4.14 -3.12 2.77
C LEU A 176 5.56 -3.21 3.35
N ASP A 177 6.02 -4.43 3.53
CA ASP A 177 7.41 -4.71 3.90
C ASP A 177 8.24 -4.96 2.65
N TYR A 178 8.78 -3.88 2.10
CA TYR A 178 9.52 -3.88 0.86
C TYR A 178 10.86 -3.20 1.04
N MET A 179 11.84 -3.59 0.28
CA MET A 179 13.23 -3.12 0.34
C MET A 179 13.36 -1.59 0.38
N ILE A 180 13.39 -0.99 1.58
CA ILE A 180 13.57 0.46 1.79
C ILE A 180 14.94 0.96 1.31
N ASP A 181 15.91 0.05 1.16
CA ASP A 181 17.21 0.30 0.55
C ASP A 181 17.11 0.60 -0.96
N GLN A 182 15.96 0.35 -1.58
CA GLN A 182 15.68 0.66 -2.99
C GLN A 182 15.17 2.09 -3.21
N ARG A 183 15.10 2.91 -2.17
CA ARG A 183 14.76 4.34 -2.22
C ARG A 183 13.40 4.67 -2.87
N LEU A 184 12.47 3.71 -2.91
CA LEU A 184 11.11 3.94 -3.42
C LEU A 184 10.40 5.02 -2.61
N GLN A 185 10.65 5.08 -1.29
CA GLN A 185 10.08 6.06 -0.37
C GLN A 185 10.37 7.51 -0.76
N ASP A 186 11.48 7.78 -1.46
CA ASP A 186 11.84 9.12 -1.95
C ASP A 186 10.89 9.62 -3.06
N HIS A 187 10.09 8.71 -3.62
CA HIS A 187 9.19 8.93 -4.74
C HIS A 187 7.74 8.53 -4.41
N ALA A 188 7.41 8.44 -3.09
CA ALA A 188 6.08 8.10 -2.63
C ALA A 188 5.06 9.17 -3.05
N VAL A 189 3.88 8.73 -3.51
CA VAL A 189 2.80 9.59 -3.98
C VAL A 189 1.46 8.88 -3.82
N LEU A 190 0.44 9.61 -3.38
CA LEU A 190 -0.94 9.15 -3.50
C LEU A 190 -1.43 9.49 -4.91
N ILE A 191 -1.82 8.49 -5.69
CA ILE A 191 -2.34 8.70 -7.04
C ILE A 191 -3.86 8.53 -7.02
N LEU A 192 -4.57 9.59 -7.36
CA LEU A 192 -6.01 9.59 -7.59
C LEU A 192 -6.25 9.47 -9.08
N GLN A 193 -6.95 8.42 -9.50
CA GLN A 193 -7.20 8.14 -10.90
C GLN A 193 -8.69 8.18 -11.20
N GLU A 194 -9.06 8.87 -12.27
CA GLU A 194 -10.41 8.95 -12.83
C GLU A 194 -10.37 8.44 -14.29
N PRO A 195 -10.24 7.11 -14.53
CA PRO A 195 -10.18 6.57 -15.88
C PRO A 195 -11.55 6.68 -16.56
N ASP A 196 -11.58 6.99 -17.85
CA ASP A 196 -12.80 7.14 -18.62
C ASP A 196 -13.65 5.86 -18.58
N GLY A 197 -14.91 6.01 -18.17
CA GLY A 197 -15.88 4.92 -18.11
C GLY A 197 -15.67 3.90 -16.98
N LYS A 198 -14.71 4.12 -16.08
CA LYS A 198 -14.38 3.23 -14.96
C LYS A 198 -14.63 3.91 -13.60
N VAL A 199 -14.38 3.18 -12.53
CA VAL A 199 -14.53 3.68 -11.15
C VAL A 199 -13.31 4.50 -10.77
N PRO A 200 -13.47 5.74 -10.28
CA PRO A 200 -12.38 6.51 -9.69
C PRO A 200 -11.79 5.81 -8.45
N PHE A 201 -10.48 5.91 -8.26
CA PHE A 201 -9.81 5.26 -7.14
C PHE A 201 -8.57 5.99 -6.64
N ALA A 202 -8.17 5.66 -5.42
CA ALA A 202 -6.94 6.08 -4.77
C ALA A 202 -5.96 4.91 -4.71
N ASN A 203 -4.72 5.14 -5.15
CA ASN A 203 -3.62 4.19 -5.18
C ASN A 203 -2.46 4.72 -4.35
N VAL A 204 -2.08 4.02 -3.28
CA VAL A 204 -0.87 4.31 -2.52
C VAL A 204 0.31 3.75 -3.29
N SER A 205 1.12 4.62 -3.88
CA SER A 205 2.07 4.23 -4.92
C SER A 205 3.35 5.07 -4.89
N TYR A 206 4.12 4.95 -5.95
CA TYR A 206 5.40 5.63 -6.17
C TYR A 206 5.47 6.12 -7.60
N ALA A 207 6.15 7.26 -7.84
CA ALA A 207 6.26 7.84 -9.16
C ALA A 207 6.78 6.84 -10.21
N GLY A 208 6.06 6.71 -11.33
CA GLY A 208 6.38 5.80 -12.42
C GLY A 208 5.67 4.43 -12.37
N PHE A 209 4.97 4.10 -11.26
CA PHE A 209 4.17 2.89 -11.19
C PHE A 209 2.70 3.18 -11.49
N ILE A 210 2.13 2.44 -12.43
CA ILE A 210 0.72 2.53 -12.81
C ILE A 210 -0.14 1.40 -12.25
N GLY A 211 0.48 0.26 -11.90
CA GLY A 211 -0.17 -0.82 -11.17
C GLY A 211 -0.45 -0.44 -9.71
N SER A 212 -1.13 -1.30 -8.98
CA SER A 212 -1.44 -1.08 -7.57
C SER A 212 -1.11 -2.30 -6.72
N VAL A 213 -0.78 -2.06 -5.45
CA VAL A 213 -0.67 -3.10 -4.40
C VAL A 213 -1.51 -2.71 -3.17
N THR A 214 -1.99 -1.47 -3.11
CA THR A 214 -2.73 -0.90 -1.98
C THR A 214 -3.65 0.22 -2.48
N GLY A 215 -4.96 0.07 -2.32
CA GLY A 215 -5.87 1.13 -2.74
C GLY A 215 -7.32 0.91 -2.35
N MET A 216 -8.11 1.95 -2.56
CA MET A 216 -9.57 1.91 -2.43
C MET A 216 -10.22 2.75 -3.52
N ASN A 217 -11.45 2.38 -3.92
CA ASN A 217 -12.18 3.07 -4.96
C ASN A 217 -13.41 3.85 -4.46
N ALA A 218 -14.00 4.65 -5.34
CA ALA A 218 -15.18 5.47 -5.04
C ALA A 218 -16.44 4.65 -4.72
N GLU A 219 -16.45 3.36 -5.08
CA GLU A 219 -17.52 2.41 -4.75
C GLU A 219 -17.30 1.69 -3.42
N GLN A 220 -16.33 2.18 -2.60
CA GLN A 220 -16.03 1.70 -1.26
C GLN A 220 -15.45 0.26 -1.23
N VAL A 221 -14.91 -0.19 -2.34
CA VAL A 221 -14.11 -1.42 -2.40
C VAL A 221 -12.65 -1.06 -2.14
N SER A 222 -11.97 -1.85 -1.30
CA SER A 222 -10.54 -1.69 -1.01
C SER A 222 -9.82 -3.02 -1.15
N ILE A 223 -8.55 -2.95 -1.54
CA ILE A 223 -7.71 -4.12 -1.74
C ILE A 223 -6.27 -3.83 -1.29
N GLY A 224 -5.67 -4.81 -0.62
CA GLY A 224 -4.25 -4.85 -0.28
C GLY A 224 -3.67 -6.22 -0.66
N GLU A 225 -2.53 -6.22 -1.31
CA GLU A 225 -1.82 -7.43 -1.73
C GLU A 225 -0.76 -7.80 -0.69
N MET A 226 -0.50 -9.09 -0.53
CA MET A 226 0.59 -9.64 0.25
C MET A 226 1.27 -10.76 -0.53
N GLY A 227 2.58 -10.63 -0.76
CA GLY A 227 3.36 -11.61 -1.50
C GLY A 227 3.40 -12.98 -0.82
N GLY A 228 3.44 -14.00 -1.63
CA GLY A 228 3.62 -15.40 -1.26
C GLY A 228 4.91 -15.97 -1.86
N GLY A 229 4.80 -17.09 -2.54
CA GLY A 229 5.89 -17.80 -3.20
C GLY A 229 5.68 -17.93 -4.71
N GLY A 230 6.22 -19.01 -5.29
CA GLY A 230 5.95 -19.38 -6.69
C GLY A 230 6.70 -18.56 -7.74
N GLY A 231 7.82 -17.95 -7.38
CA GLY A 231 8.66 -17.23 -8.34
C GLY A 231 8.97 -18.06 -9.58
N GLY A 232 8.73 -17.49 -10.77
CA GLY A 232 8.86 -18.17 -12.06
C GLY A 232 7.53 -18.65 -12.68
N MET A 233 6.43 -18.65 -11.94
CA MET A 233 5.10 -18.95 -12.47
C MET A 233 4.46 -17.67 -13.05
N TRP A 234 4.96 -17.22 -14.21
CA TRP A 234 4.62 -15.92 -14.80
C TRP A 234 3.63 -15.99 -15.97
N ASN A 235 2.95 -17.09 -16.16
CA ASN A 235 2.00 -17.25 -17.27
C ASN A 235 0.61 -16.69 -16.95
N GLY A 236 0.55 -15.40 -16.61
CA GLY A 236 -0.69 -14.70 -16.27
C GLY A 236 -0.53 -13.19 -16.29
N VAL A 237 -1.61 -12.48 -16.01
CA VAL A 237 -1.60 -11.02 -15.82
C VAL A 237 -0.79 -10.71 -14.56
N PRO A 238 0.19 -9.79 -14.62
CA PRO A 238 0.97 -9.41 -13.44
C PRO A 238 0.07 -8.91 -12.30
N MET A 239 0.39 -9.30 -11.09
CA MET A 239 -0.40 -9.06 -9.87
C MET A 239 -0.81 -7.59 -9.70
N ALA A 240 0.11 -6.65 -9.90
CA ALA A 240 -0.17 -5.23 -9.72
C ALA A 240 -1.25 -4.71 -10.68
N PHE A 241 -1.39 -5.29 -11.86
CA PHE A 241 -2.47 -4.94 -12.80
C PHE A 241 -3.79 -5.60 -12.42
N LEU A 242 -3.80 -6.82 -11.87
CA LEU A 242 -5.03 -7.43 -11.34
C LEU A 242 -5.59 -6.61 -10.16
N VAL A 243 -4.73 -6.16 -9.26
CA VAL A 243 -5.15 -5.26 -8.17
C VAL A 243 -5.72 -3.96 -8.71
N ARG A 244 -5.08 -3.36 -9.71
CA ARG A 244 -5.60 -2.16 -10.37
C ARG A 244 -6.95 -2.42 -11.06
N MET A 245 -7.12 -3.55 -11.75
CA MET A 245 -8.42 -3.91 -12.36
C MET A 245 -9.53 -3.97 -11.30
N VAL A 246 -9.25 -4.52 -10.11
CA VAL A 246 -10.21 -4.47 -9.00
C VAL A 246 -10.58 -3.03 -8.66
N LEU A 247 -9.62 -2.13 -8.55
CA LEU A 247 -9.87 -0.75 -8.16
C LEU A 247 -10.69 0.02 -9.21
N GLU A 248 -10.42 -0.20 -10.49
CA GLU A 248 -11.09 0.56 -11.56
C GLU A 248 -12.36 -0.11 -12.12
N GLU A 249 -12.68 -1.37 -11.75
CA GLU A 249 -13.80 -2.11 -12.33
C GLU A 249 -14.80 -2.61 -11.27
N ALA A 250 -14.32 -3.00 -10.07
CA ALA A 250 -15.20 -3.62 -9.07
C ALA A 250 -16.03 -2.59 -8.30
N ARG A 251 -17.34 -2.85 -8.20
CA ARG A 251 -18.31 -2.10 -7.42
C ARG A 251 -18.79 -2.87 -6.19
N THR A 252 -18.44 -4.16 -6.10
CA THR A 252 -18.80 -5.05 -5.00
C THR A 252 -17.65 -6.02 -4.71
N LEU A 253 -17.70 -6.65 -3.53
CA LEU A 253 -16.74 -7.69 -3.15
C LEU A 253 -16.73 -8.86 -4.17
N ASP A 254 -17.91 -9.29 -4.63
CA ASP A 254 -18.01 -10.40 -5.58
C ASP A 254 -17.37 -10.05 -6.93
N GLN A 255 -17.57 -8.81 -7.42
CA GLN A 255 -16.89 -8.34 -8.64
C GLN A 255 -15.38 -8.26 -8.46
N ALA A 256 -14.89 -7.81 -7.30
CA ALA A 256 -13.47 -7.79 -7.00
C ALA A 256 -12.85 -9.20 -7.01
N VAL A 257 -13.53 -10.18 -6.44
CA VAL A 257 -13.10 -11.59 -6.45
C VAL A 257 -13.17 -12.16 -7.88
N ALA A 258 -14.19 -11.78 -8.67
CA ALA A 258 -14.35 -12.23 -10.06
C ALA A 258 -13.16 -11.81 -10.94
N VAL A 259 -12.58 -10.62 -10.74
CA VAL A 259 -11.36 -10.19 -11.47
C VAL A 259 -10.26 -11.25 -11.37
N PHE A 260 -10.04 -11.82 -10.19
CA PHE A 260 -9.02 -12.86 -10.02
C PHE A 260 -9.42 -14.21 -10.57
N LYS A 261 -10.71 -14.57 -10.53
CA LYS A 261 -11.20 -15.86 -11.04
C LYS A 261 -11.21 -15.90 -12.56
N ASP A 262 -11.53 -14.78 -13.21
CA ASP A 262 -11.75 -14.67 -14.64
C ASP A 262 -10.47 -14.37 -15.43
N ASN A 263 -9.40 -13.98 -14.75
CA ASN A 263 -8.11 -13.69 -15.38
C ASN A 263 -7.03 -14.71 -14.98
N PRO A 264 -6.11 -15.05 -15.90
CA PRO A 264 -4.95 -15.87 -15.56
C PRO A 264 -4.05 -15.11 -14.57
N ARG A 265 -3.59 -15.80 -13.54
CA ARG A 265 -2.80 -15.26 -12.45
C ARG A 265 -1.36 -15.74 -12.53
N THR A 266 -0.47 -14.96 -11.91
CA THR A 266 0.94 -15.29 -11.72
C THR A 266 1.20 -15.77 -10.30
N CYS A 267 2.31 -16.46 -10.04
CA CYS A 267 2.88 -16.73 -8.73
C CYS A 267 1.88 -17.13 -7.62
N GLU A 268 2.24 -16.93 -6.37
CA GLU A 268 1.37 -17.09 -5.20
C GLU A 268 1.22 -15.75 -4.50
N TYR A 269 0.00 -15.32 -4.28
CA TYR A 269 -0.32 -14.08 -3.58
C TYR A 269 -1.48 -14.26 -2.62
N PHE A 270 -1.47 -13.42 -1.58
CA PHE A 270 -2.60 -13.23 -0.70
C PHE A 270 -3.16 -11.82 -0.88
N TYR A 271 -4.47 -11.69 -0.67
CA TYR A 271 -5.14 -10.40 -0.74
C TYR A 271 -6.13 -10.26 0.41
N VAL A 272 -6.20 -9.08 0.99
CA VAL A 272 -7.40 -8.65 1.72
C VAL A 272 -8.22 -7.82 0.76
N ILE A 273 -9.49 -8.18 0.60
CA ILE A 273 -10.46 -7.43 -0.21
C ILE A 273 -11.64 -7.10 0.69
N ALA A 274 -12.08 -5.85 0.69
CA ALA A 274 -13.18 -5.40 1.52
C ALA A 274 -14.15 -4.50 0.74
N ASP A 275 -15.42 -4.59 1.09
CA ASP A 275 -16.54 -3.82 0.57
C ASP A 275 -17.30 -3.22 1.75
N ALA A 276 -17.17 -1.90 1.96
CA ALA A 276 -17.78 -1.26 3.10
C ALA A 276 -19.29 -1.03 2.94
N ARG A 277 -19.84 -1.06 1.72
CA ARG A 277 -21.30 -1.00 1.51
C ARG A 277 -21.98 -2.27 1.97
N ALA A 278 -21.34 -3.42 1.75
CA ALA A 278 -21.85 -4.72 2.16
C ALA A 278 -21.42 -5.09 3.60
N ASP A 279 -20.58 -4.26 4.26
CA ASP A 279 -19.90 -4.59 5.52
C ASP A 279 -19.31 -5.99 5.47
N ALA A 280 -18.54 -6.27 4.41
CA ALA A 280 -17.99 -7.57 4.09
C ALA A 280 -16.50 -7.47 3.71
N ALA A 281 -15.75 -8.50 4.05
CA ALA A 281 -14.37 -8.66 3.62
C ALA A 281 -14.03 -10.14 3.47
N VAL A 282 -13.02 -10.41 2.64
CA VAL A 282 -12.39 -11.74 2.51
C VAL A 282 -10.88 -11.61 2.48
N GLY A 283 -10.20 -12.59 3.04
CA GLY A 283 -8.87 -12.96 2.62
C GLY A 283 -8.96 -13.81 1.36
N MET A 284 -8.00 -13.71 0.48
CA MET A 284 -7.93 -14.55 -0.71
C MET A 284 -6.50 -15.07 -0.88
N TRP A 285 -6.36 -16.38 -0.98
CA TRP A 285 -5.14 -17.02 -1.44
C TRP A 285 -5.31 -17.36 -2.93
N ALA A 286 -4.38 -16.93 -3.75
CA ALA A 286 -4.43 -17.11 -5.18
C ALA A 286 -3.09 -17.61 -5.73
N VAL A 287 -3.16 -18.67 -6.53
CA VAL A 287 -2.09 -19.21 -7.35
C VAL A 287 -2.57 -19.31 -8.81
N PRO A 288 -1.72 -19.61 -9.79
CA PRO A 288 -2.11 -19.61 -11.21
C PRO A 288 -3.38 -20.39 -11.51
N ASP A 289 -3.57 -21.56 -10.90
CA ASP A 289 -4.66 -22.51 -11.18
C ASP A 289 -5.77 -22.55 -10.12
N LYS A 290 -5.60 -21.83 -8.99
CA LYS A 290 -6.53 -21.90 -7.87
C LYS A 290 -6.73 -20.57 -7.16
N VAL A 291 -7.96 -20.35 -6.66
CA VAL A 291 -8.33 -19.26 -5.75
C VAL A 291 -9.10 -19.85 -4.57
N GLU A 292 -8.65 -19.54 -3.36
CA GLU A 292 -9.37 -19.86 -2.13
C GLU A 292 -9.73 -18.58 -1.38
N LEU A 293 -10.95 -18.54 -0.83
CA LEU A 293 -11.44 -17.42 -0.03
C LEU A 293 -11.42 -17.80 1.44
N LEU A 294 -10.91 -16.87 2.26
CA LEU A 294 -10.90 -16.97 3.70
C LEU A 294 -11.88 -15.94 4.27
N ARG A 295 -13.00 -16.40 4.79
CA ARG A 295 -14.00 -15.52 5.41
C ARG A 295 -13.62 -15.14 6.84
N PRO A 296 -14.13 -14.01 7.35
CA PRO A 296 -13.96 -13.64 8.75
C PRO A 296 -14.37 -14.79 9.69
N GLY A 297 -13.46 -15.13 10.63
CA GLY A 297 -13.70 -16.23 11.56
C GLY A 297 -13.45 -17.63 11.01
N GLU A 298 -13.07 -17.81 9.76
CA GLU A 298 -12.68 -19.09 9.18
C GLU A 298 -11.17 -19.35 9.30
N ALA A 299 -10.82 -20.60 9.63
CA ALA A 299 -9.43 -21.04 9.66
C ALA A 299 -8.97 -21.48 8.25
N HIS A 300 -7.69 -21.27 7.97
CA HIS A 300 -7.01 -21.81 6.79
C HIS A 300 -5.72 -22.51 7.24
N PRO A 301 -5.23 -23.56 6.54
CA PRO A 301 -3.99 -24.25 6.92
C PRO A 301 -2.79 -23.32 7.15
N LEU A 302 -2.67 -22.26 6.38
CA LEU A 302 -1.61 -21.24 6.53
C LEU A 302 -1.92 -20.18 7.60
N LEU A 303 -3.18 -20.04 8.02
CA LEU A 303 -3.68 -19.02 8.96
C LEU A 303 -4.65 -19.69 9.97
N PRO A 304 -4.12 -20.54 10.88
CA PRO A 304 -4.92 -21.50 11.64
C PRO A 304 -5.72 -20.88 12.79
N THR A 305 -5.55 -19.58 13.07
CA THR A 305 -6.14 -18.95 14.26
C THR A 305 -7.12 -17.85 13.86
N PRO A 306 -8.39 -18.20 13.54
CA PRO A 306 -9.38 -17.23 13.12
C PRO A 306 -9.82 -16.30 14.26
N VAL A 307 -10.27 -15.10 13.90
CA VAL A 307 -10.91 -14.14 14.79
C VAL A 307 -12.25 -13.74 14.19
N ALA A 308 -13.31 -13.74 14.98
CA ALA A 308 -14.64 -13.34 14.53
C ALA A 308 -14.62 -11.91 14.00
N ASP A 309 -15.38 -11.65 12.92
CA ASP A 309 -15.49 -10.32 12.29
C ASP A 309 -14.14 -9.69 11.88
N ALA A 310 -13.13 -10.54 11.62
CA ALA A 310 -11.82 -10.12 11.17
C ALA A 310 -11.25 -11.05 10.09
N VAL A 311 -10.53 -10.48 9.13
CA VAL A 311 -9.64 -11.17 8.19
C VAL A 311 -8.22 -10.76 8.55
N LEU A 312 -7.33 -11.72 8.80
CA LEU A 312 -5.96 -11.46 9.23
C LEU A 312 -4.99 -12.25 8.36
N LEU A 313 -4.13 -11.56 7.62
CA LEU A 313 -3.13 -12.15 6.74
C LEU A 313 -1.73 -11.68 7.12
N SER A 314 -0.86 -12.60 7.47
CA SER A 314 0.55 -12.39 7.76
C SER A 314 1.25 -13.75 7.89
N ALA A 315 2.51 -13.80 8.29
CA ALA A 315 3.26 -15.05 8.43
C ALA A 315 3.97 -15.16 9.78
N GLY A 316 4.09 -16.38 10.30
CA GLY A 316 4.90 -16.71 11.48
C GLY A 316 4.53 -15.90 12.72
N ASP A 317 5.52 -15.34 13.41
CA ASP A 317 5.34 -14.55 14.64
C ASP A 317 4.54 -13.27 14.41
N ARG A 318 4.65 -12.69 13.23
CA ARG A 318 3.90 -11.49 12.85
C ARG A 318 2.39 -11.79 12.82
N TYR A 319 2.01 -12.95 12.26
CA TYR A 319 0.62 -13.42 12.28
C TYR A 319 0.13 -13.65 13.72
N ARG A 320 0.90 -14.34 14.57
CA ARG A 320 0.53 -14.56 15.98
C ARG A 320 0.30 -13.25 16.71
N THR A 321 1.23 -12.30 16.58
CA THR A 321 1.09 -10.96 17.19
C THR A 321 -0.14 -10.22 16.67
N LEU A 322 -0.41 -10.27 15.38
CA LEU A 322 -1.59 -9.61 14.80
C LEU A 322 -2.88 -10.23 15.38
N VAL A 323 -2.96 -11.56 15.46
CA VAL A 323 -4.10 -12.27 16.05
C VAL A 323 -4.29 -11.90 17.53
N GLU A 324 -3.23 -11.88 18.33
CA GLU A 324 -3.27 -11.50 19.76
C GLU A 324 -3.80 -10.07 19.92
N ARG A 325 -3.23 -9.11 19.21
CA ARG A 325 -3.66 -7.70 19.23
C ARG A 325 -5.13 -7.53 18.83
N VAL A 326 -5.58 -8.27 17.80
CA VAL A 326 -6.97 -8.17 17.35
C VAL A 326 -7.92 -8.82 18.34
N ARG A 327 -7.57 -9.94 18.97
CA ARG A 327 -8.37 -10.56 20.03
C ARG A 327 -8.49 -9.67 21.26
N GLU A 328 -7.38 -9.08 21.71
CA GLU A 328 -7.36 -8.17 22.86
C GLU A 328 -8.18 -6.90 22.61
N GLY A 329 -8.13 -6.36 21.38
CA GLY A 329 -8.85 -5.14 21.00
C GLY A 329 -10.27 -5.35 20.48
N HIS A 330 -10.73 -6.59 20.30
CA HIS A 330 -12.01 -6.90 19.66
C HIS A 330 -13.19 -6.14 20.30
N GLY A 331 -14.02 -5.53 19.48
CA GLY A 331 -15.15 -4.68 19.90
C GLY A 331 -14.76 -3.25 20.30
N ARG A 332 -13.48 -2.89 20.25
CA ARG A 332 -12.99 -1.57 20.70
C ARG A 332 -12.16 -0.82 19.64
N PHE A 333 -11.99 -1.39 18.44
CA PHE A 333 -11.19 -0.74 17.41
C PHE A 333 -11.85 0.52 16.90
N THR A 334 -11.05 1.58 16.86
CA THR A 334 -11.27 2.83 16.14
C THR A 334 -10.16 2.97 15.08
N ALA A 335 -10.23 3.97 14.20
CA ALA A 335 -9.14 4.21 13.24
C ALA A 335 -7.78 4.34 13.95
N ALA A 336 -7.72 5.09 15.05
CA ALA A 336 -6.48 5.30 15.81
C ALA A 336 -5.90 4.00 16.39
N SER A 337 -6.73 3.10 16.93
CA SER A 337 -6.24 1.81 17.46
C SER A 337 -5.98 0.79 16.35
N ALA A 338 -6.69 0.86 15.22
CA ALA A 338 -6.43 0.02 14.06
C ALA A 338 -5.06 0.32 13.40
N LEU A 339 -4.64 1.60 13.36
CA LEU A 339 -3.30 1.99 12.91
C LEU A 339 -2.19 1.28 13.71
N ARG A 340 -2.39 1.07 15.01
CA ARG A 340 -1.40 0.41 15.87
C ARG A 340 -1.26 -1.09 15.62
N LEU A 341 -2.20 -1.73 14.94
CA LEU A 341 -2.06 -3.13 14.56
C LEU A 341 -0.90 -3.34 13.59
N MET A 342 -0.54 -2.29 12.84
CA MET A 342 0.56 -2.29 11.88
C MET A 342 1.93 -2.04 12.51
N ASP A 343 2.00 -1.60 13.79
CA ASP A 343 3.27 -1.41 14.49
C ASP A 343 4.07 -2.72 14.57
N ALA A 344 5.41 -2.61 14.61
CA ALA A 344 6.27 -3.77 14.81
C ALA A 344 5.84 -4.64 16.01
N PRO A 345 5.98 -5.96 15.97
CA PRO A 345 6.64 -6.76 14.95
C PRO A 345 5.74 -7.18 13.77
N VAL A 346 4.48 -6.68 13.65
CA VAL A 346 3.63 -6.94 12.47
C VAL A 346 4.26 -6.33 11.23
N ALA A 347 4.67 -5.06 11.27
CA ALA A 347 5.59 -4.49 10.29
C ALA A 347 7.04 -4.94 10.55
N MET A 348 7.80 -5.11 9.47
CA MET A 348 9.23 -5.42 9.50
C MET A 348 10.08 -4.15 9.52
N LYS A 349 11.40 -4.30 9.71
CA LYS A 349 12.35 -3.19 9.56
C LYS A 349 12.38 -2.61 8.13
N SER A 350 12.01 -3.42 7.14
CA SER A 350 11.91 -3.02 5.73
C SER A 350 10.54 -2.43 5.36
N ASN A 351 9.75 -2.01 6.35
CA ASN A 351 8.41 -1.49 6.13
C ASN A 351 8.44 -0.17 5.34
N LEU A 352 8.01 -0.24 4.09
CA LEU A 352 8.07 0.84 3.11
C LEU A 352 6.86 1.79 3.21
N HIS A 353 5.63 1.23 3.32
CA HIS A 353 4.45 2.01 3.67
C HIS A 353 3.45 1.21 4.50
N ASP A 354 2.71 1.94 5.31
CA ASP A 354 1.50 1.49 5.96
C ASP A 354 0.31 2.28 5.46
N ALA A 355 -0.81 1.59 5.24
CA ALA A 355 -2.07 2.21 4.86
C ALA A 355 -3.23 1.65 5.68
N LEU A 356 -4.06 2.55 6.23
CA LEU A 356 -5.37 2.20 6.80
C LEU A 356 -6.46 2.84 5.95
N MET A 357 -7.27 2.03 5.32
CA MET A 357 -8.41 2.43 4.52
C MET A 357 -9.69 2.33 5.35
N VAL A 358 -10.50 3.39 5.32
CA VAL A 358 -11.85 3.45 5.89
C VAL A 358 -12.82 3.74 4.73
N PRO A 359 -13.11 2.73 3.87
CA PRO A 359 -13.77 2.98 2.59
C PRO A 359 -15.17 3.55 2.74
N GLY A 360 -15.89 3.17 3.82
CA GLY A 360 -17.20 3.71 4.15
C GLY A 360 -17.21 5.23 4.38
N ASP A 361 -16.13 5.78 4.93
CA ASP A 361 -15.95 7.23 5.13
C ASP A 361 -15.25 7.89 3.93
N GLY A 362 -14.63 7.12 3.04
CA GLY A 362 -13.76 7.64 1.99
C GLY A 362 -12.44 8.20 2.54
N VAL A 363 -11.97 7.69 3.67
CA VAL A 363 -10.76 8.16 4.36
C VAL A 363 -9.64 7.13 4.21
N LEU A 364 -8.43 7.65 3.97
CA LEU A 364 -7.20 6.89 3.85
C LEU A 364 -6.13 7.51 4.75
N TYR A 365 -5.45 6.70 5.53
CA TYR A 365 -4.25 7.07 6.29
C TYR A 365 -3.05 6.39 5.66
N VAL A 366 -1.97 7.13 5.43
CA VAL A 366 -0.73 6.61 4.82
C VAL A 366 0.48 7.09 5.62
N ALA A 367 1.39 6.19 5.93
CA ALA A 367 2.73 6.50 6.37
C ALA A 367 3.74 5.84 5.43
N ASN A 368 4.86 6.51 5.17
CA ASN A 368 5.97 5.98 4.37
C ASN A 368 7.26 5.98 5.17
N ALA A 369 8.15 5.05 4.84
CA ALA A 369 9.53 5.11 5.30
C ALA A 369 10.18 6.44 4.89
N THR A 370 11.20 6.84 5.61
CA THR A 370 11.95 8.07 5.33
C THR A 370 13.16 7.82 4.42
N ALA A 371 13.73 8.89 3.87
CA ALA A 371 14.92 8.81 3.00
C ALA A 371 16.15 8.21 3.72
N ASP A 372 16.23 8.34 5.03
CA ASP A 372 17.24 7.73 5.90
C ASP A 372 16.86 6.32 6.38
N GLN A 373 15.84 5.71 5.74
CA GLN A 373 15.41 4.33 5.94
C GLN A 373 14.76 4.04 7.31
N ALA A 374 14.25 5.05 8.02
CA ALA A 374 13.37 4.79 9.16
C ALA A 374 12.05 4.21 8.64
N PRO A 375 11.56 3.09 9.21
CA PRO A 375 10.41 2.36 8.68
C PRO A 375 9.11 3.17 8.81
N ALA A 376 8.13 2.87 7.95
CA ALA A 376 6.86 3.59 7.89
C ALA A 376 6.07 3.53 9.19
N TRP A 377 6.08 2.40 9.90
CA TRP A 377 5.36 2.25 11.17
C TRP A 377 5.85 3.19 12.30
N GLU A 378 7.05 3.78 12.17
CA GLU A 378 7.58 4.80 13.09
C GLU A 378 7.17 6.23 12.70
N GLN A 379 6.60 6.42 11.51
CA GLN A 379 6.31 7.74 10.96
C GLN A 379 4.89 8.21 11.26
N PRO A 380 4.63 9.52 11.24
CA PRO A 380 3.28 10.04 11.34
C PRO A 380 2.46 9.64 10.11
N TYR A 381 1.16 9.39 10.31
CA TYR A 381 0.23 9.11 9.23
C TYR A 381 -0.35 10.41 8.66
N HIS A 382 -0.27 10.56 7.33
CA HIS A 382 -1.05 11.54 6.58
C HIS A 382 -2.48 11.03 6.41
N ARG A 383 -3.47 11.90 6.69
CA ARG A 383 -4.88 11.58 6.53
C ARG A 383 -5.43 12.25 5.27
N PHE A 384 -6.02 11.45 4.38
CA PHE A 384 -6.65 11.92 3.15
C PHE A 384 -8.15 11.66 3.18
N ASP A 385 -8.94 12.70 2.87
CA ASP A 385 -10.35 12.58 2.52
C ASP A 385 -10.44 12.39 1.01
N VAL A 386 -10.44 11.13 0.58
CA VAL A 386 -10.39 10.76 -0.85
C VAL A 386 -11.64 11.23 -1.59
N ARG A 387 -12.82 11.21 -0.95
CA ARG A 387 -14.05 11.72 -1.56
C ARG A 387 -13.91 13.21 -1.89
N ARG A 388 -13.41 13.97 -0.95
CA ARG A 388 -13.18 15.40 -1.13
C ARG A 388 -12.11 15.66 -2.18
N LEU A 389 -11.01 14.91 -2.16
CA LEU A 389 -9.92 15.06 -3.12
C LEU A 389 -10.37 14.78 -4.55
N LEU A 390 -11.24 13.77 -4.77
CA LEU A 390 -11.83 13.48 -6.08
C LEU A 390 -12.87 14.52 -6.52
N ALA A 391 -13.59 15.16 -5.57
CA ALA A 391 -14.66 16.10 -5.88
C ALA A 391 -14.18 17.54 -6.09
N GLU A 392 -13.08 17.95 -5.44
CA GLU A 392 -12.65 19.33 -5.35
C GLU A 392 -11.20 19.50 -5.85
N ARG A 393 -11.01 20.36 -6.83
CA ARG A 393 -9.66 20.80 -7.22
C ARG A 393 -9.19 21.94 -6.30
N PRO A 394 -7.92 21.97 -5.85
CA PRO A 394 -7.40 23.10 -5.09
C PRO A 394 -7.41 24.37 -5.93
N LYS A 395 -7.62 25.52 -5.28
CA LYS A 395 -7.52 26.82 -5.96
C LYS A 395 -6.05 27.07 -6.32
N ALA A 396 -5.83 27.69 -7.48
CA ALA A 396 -4.53 28.27 -7.79
C ALA A 396 -4.33 29.50 -6.87
N ASP A 397 -3.14 29.59 -6.26
CA ASP A 397 -2.74 30.75 -5.46
C ASP A 397 -2.56 31.99 -6.36
#